data_3fdce05bc847bfa6f5b1e5cd5074e078
#
_entry.id   3fdce05bc847bfa6f5b1e5cd5074e078
#
_cell.length_a   1.000
_cell.length_b   1.000
_cell.length_c   1.000
_cell.angle_alpha   90.00
_cell.angle_beta   90.00
_cell.angle_gamma   90.00
#
_symmetry.space_group_name_H-M   'P 1'
#
loop_
_entity.id
_entity.type
_entity.pdbx_description
1 polymer ?
#
loop_
_entity_poly.entity_id
_entity_poly.type
_entity_poly.pdbx_seq_one_letter_code
_entity_poly.pdbx_strand_id
1 'polypeptide(L)'
;MQYTKLGNSDLRISRICMGCMGFGEAGNGQHSWTVDEAHSRAIIKKGLELGVNFFDTAIAYQSGTSEQYLGRAIRDFAKRDDVVIATKFLPRTDAELEAGVAGQRHVERMLDKSLQNLGMDYVDLYICHMWDYNTPLYDIMEGLNNAVRAGKVRYIGISNCFAYQLAQANAL
;
A
#
# COMPACT_ATOMS: atom_id res chain seq x y z
N MET A 1 20.62 3.59 -11.78
CA MET A 1 19.86 3.74 -10.50
C MET A 1 20.75 3.29 -9.34
N GLN A 2 20.68 3.96 -8.19
CA GLN A 2 21.29 3.52 -6.93
C GLN A 2 20.26 2.80 -6.07
N TYR A 3 20.69 1.78 -5.33
CA TYR A 3 19.83 0.97 -4.47
C TYR A 3 20.32 1.00 -3.03
N THR A 4 19.40 0.74 -2.09
CA THR A 4 19.69 0.62 -0.66
C THR A 4 18.75 -0.41 -0.03
N LYS A 5 19.02 -0.82 1.19
CA LYS A 5 18.05 -1.59 1.98
C LYS A 5 16.99 -0.65 2.59
N LEU A 6 15.76 -1.12 2.67
CA LEU A 6 14.71 -0.44 3.43
C LEU A 6 14.89 -0.76 4.92
N GLY A 7 15.56 0.14 5.64
CA GLY A 7 15.88 -0.06 7.05
C GLY A 7 16.63 -1.37 7.29
N ASN A 8 16.16 -2.17 8.26
CA ASN A 8 16.74 -3.46 8.62
C ASN A 8 16.13 -4.64 7.84
N SER A 9 15.20 -4.35 6.90
CA SER A 9 14.56 -5.39 6.08
C SER A 9 15.55 -5.97 5.06
N ASP A 10 15.18 -7.08 4.43
CA ASP A 10 15.90 -7.65 3.28
C ASP A 10 15.49 -6.98 1.94
N LEU A 11 14.54 -6.05 1.95
CA LEU A 11 14.07 -5.35 0.77
C LEU A 11 15.17 -4.45 0.20
N ARG A 12 15.65 -4.77 -1.00
CA ARG A 12 16.56 -3.94 -1.77
C ARG A 12 15.75 -3.04 -2.69
N ILE A 13 15.68 -1.76 -2.36
CA ILE A 13 14.89 -0.75 -3.08
C ILE A 13 15.77 0.24 -3.85
N SER A 14 15.24 0.76 -4.96
CA SER A 14 15.80 1.96 -5.59
C SER A 14 15.68 3.15 -4.64
N ARG A 15 16.70 4.03 -4.61
CA ARG A 15 16.67 5.24 -3.75
C ARG A 15 15.59 6.25 -4.17
N ILE A 16 15.02 6.04 -5.35
CA ILE A 16 13.83 6.75 -5.83
C ILE A 16 12.66 5.77 -5.77
N CYS A 17 11.59 6.17 -5.08
CA CYS A 17 10.30 5.48 -5.06
C CYS A 17 9.35 6.16 -6.04
N MET A 18 8.62 5.40 -6.82
CA MET A 18 7.55 5.92 -7.68
C MET A 18 6.26 6.01 -6.88
N GLY A 19 5.87 7.23 -6.48
CA GLY A 19 4.56 7.49 -5.88
C GLY A 19 3.46 7.41 -6.93
N CYS A 20 2.43 6.60 -6.66
CA CYS A 20 1.35 6.30 -7.61
C CYS A 20 0.06 7.10 -7.34
N MET A 21 0.06 8.07 -6.43
CA MET A 21 -1.12 8.89 -6.15
C MET A 21 -1.60 9.67 -7.39
N GLY A 22 -0.69 10.00 -8.31
CA GLY A 22 -1.00 10.66 -9.58
C GLY A 22 -1.61 9.75 -10.64
N PHE A 23 -1.77 8.46 -10.38
CA PHE A 23 -2.35 7.48 -11.29
C PHE A 23 -3.79 7.16 -10.90
N GLY A 24 -4.65 7.00 -11.88
CA GLY A 24 -6.03 6.59 -11.64
C GLY A 24 -7.03 7.42 -12.43
N GLU A 25 -8.28 6.98 -12.43
CA GLU A 25 -9.37 7.61 -13.16
C GLU A 25 -9.77 8.94 -12.51
N ALA A 26 -9.51 10.06 -13.19
CA ALA A 26 -9.69 11.41 -12.66
C ALA A 26 -11.13 11.74 -12.20
N GLY A 27 -12.14 11.07 -12.73
CA GLY A 27 -13.54 11.22 -12.32
C GLY A 27 -13.99 10.36 -11.13
N ASN A 28 -13.11 9.50 -10.62
CA ASN A 28 -13.48 8.43 -9.68
C ASN A 28 -12.70 8.51 -8.35
N GLY A 29 -12.57 9.69 -7.77
CA GLY A 29 -11.83 9.82 -6.51
C GLY A 29 -11.63 11.25 -6.06
N GLN A 30 -10.60 11.46 -5.23
CA GLN A 30 -10.35 12.74 -4.56
C GLN A 30 -9.65 13.77 -5.48
N HIS A 31 -8.99 13.33 -6.57
CA HIS A 31 -8.12 14.18 -7.37
C HIS A 31 -8.50 14.18 -8.84
N SER A 32 -8.79 15.35 -9.40
CA SER A 32 -9.11 15.55 -10.82
C SER A 32 -7.87 15.65 -11.74
N TRP A 33 -6.67 15.72 -11.16
CA TRP A 33 -5.39 15.90 -11.86
C TRP A 33 -4.63 14.60 -12.12
N THR A 34 -5.21 13.45 -11.80
CA THR A 34 -4.60 12.14 -12.06
C THR A 34 -4.58 11.82 -13.55
N VAL A 35 -3.62 11.01 -13.94
CA VAL A 35 -3.49 10.58 -15.34
C VAL A 35 -4.13 9.20 -15.55
N ASP A 36 -4.65 9.01 -16.75
CA ASP A 36 -5.30 7.78 -17.19
C ASP A 36 -4.35 6.57 -17.21
N GLU A 37 -4.89 5.40 -17.51
CA GLU A 37 -4.12 4.16 -17.51
C GLU A 37 -3.01 4.15 -18.57
N ALA A 38 -3.26 4.68 -19.76
CA ALA A 38 -2.27 4.67 -20.84
C ALA A 38 -1.02 5.47 -20.45
N HIS A 39 -1.21 6.67 -19.93
CA HIS A 39 -0.13 7.52 -19.45
C HIS A 39 0.56 6.93 -18.20
N SER A 40 -0.24 6.41 -17.24
CA SER A 40 0.29 5.74 -16.05
C SER A 40 1.22 4.58 -16.42
N ARG A 41 0.78 3.72 -17.33
CA ARG A 41 1.57 2.59 -17.82
C ARG A 41 2.86 3.02 -18.51
N ALA A 42 2.82 4.08 -19.32
CA ALA A 42 4.01 4.63 -19.98
C ALA A 42 5.04 5.14 -18.95
N ILE A 43 4.57 5.85 -17.91
CA ILE A 43 5.42 6.35 -16.81
C ILE A 43 6.02 5.17 -16.02
N ILE A 44 5.22 4.18 -15.63
CA ILE A 44 5.68 3.00 -14.89
C ILE A 44 6.72 2.24 -15.70
N LYS A 45 6.46 1.97 -17.00
CA LYS A 45 7.40 1.31 -17.89
C LYS A 45 8.73 2.06 -17.97
N LYS A 46 8.67 3.39 -18.14
CA LYS A 46 9.86 4.23 -18.16
C LYS A 46 10.63 4.19 -16.84
N GLY A 47 9.95 4.19 -15.71
CA GLY A 47 10.55 4.03 -14.39
C GLY A 47 11.30 2.71 -14.27
N LEU A 48 10.68 1.59 -14.67
CA LEU A 48 11.31 0.26 -14.68
C LEU A 48 12.57 0.24 -15.57
N GLU A 49 12.51 0.80 -16.78
CA GLU A 49 13.67 0.92 -17.68
C GLU A 49 14.83 1.72 -17.07
N LEU A 50 14.54 2.72 -16.24
CA LEU A 50 15.52 3.52 -15.51
C LEU A 50 16.01 2.86 -14.22
N GLY A 51 15.47 1.67 -13.89
CA GLY A 51 15.85 0.87 -12.74
C GLY A 51 15.09 1.22 -11.45
N VAL A 52 13.96 1.93 -11.52
CA VAL A 52 13.05 2.05 -10.37
C VAL A 52 12.42 0.69 -10.12
N ASN A 53 12.54 0.19 -8.89
CA ASN A 53 11.90 -1.04 -8.46
C ASN A 53 11.00 -0.89 -7.23
N PHE A 54 10.80 0.31 -6.74
CA PHE A 54 9.96 0.59 -5.57
C PHE A 54 8.78 1.48 -5.95
N PHE A 55 7.56 1.01 -5.67
CA PHE A 55 6.30 1.65 -6.04
C PHE A 55 5.42 1.79 -4.80
N ASP A 56 4.86 2.97 -4.59
CA ASP A 56 4.01 3.30 -3.45
C ASP A 56 2.62 3.74 -3.93
N THR A 57 1.60 2.94 -3.63
CA THR A 57 0.19 3.23 -3.91
C THR A 57 -0.65 3.21 -2.62
N ALA A 58 -1.96 3.27 -2.74
CA ALA A 58 -2.91 3.10 -1.64
C ALA A 58 -4.31 2.73 -2.17
N ILE A 59 -5.08 2.00 -1.37
CA ILE A 59 -6.47 1.66 -1.69
C ILE A 59 -7.35 2.90 -1.90
N ALA A 60 -7.02 4.00 -1.19
CA ALA A 60 -7.74 5.27 -1.27
C ALA A 60 -7.45 6.05 -2.56
N TYR A 61 -6.34 5.78 -3.24
CA TYR A 61 -5.97 6.56 -4.42
C TYR A 61 -6.93 6.26 -5.57
N GLN A 62 -7.72 7.27 -5.93
CA GLN A 62 -8.73 7.23 -6.98
C GLN A 62 -9.62 5.98 -6.88
N SER A 63 -10.15 5.73 -5.66
CA SER A 63 -11.05 4.60 -5.35
C SER A 63 -10.49 3.24 -5.78
N GLY A 64 -9.16 3.06 -5.66
CA GLY A 64 -8.45 1.83 -5.99
C GLY A 64 -7.98 1.72 -7.44
N THR A 65 -8.34 2.66 -8.33
CA THR A 65 -7.89 2.59 -9.74
C THR A 65 -6.38 2.80 -9.88
N SER A 66 -5.72 3.51 -8.94
CA SER A 66 -4.26 3.60 -8.88
C SER A 66 -3.61 2.22 -8.69
N GLU A 67 -4.12 1.41 -7.75
CA GLU A 67 -3.66 0.03 -7.54
C GLU A 67 -3.88 -0.82 -8.79
N GLN A 68 -5.05 -0.69 -9.43
CA GLN A 68 -5.39 -1.46 -10.64
C GLN A 68 -4.44 -1.14 -11.80
N TYR A 69 -4.13 0.15 -12.03
CA TYR A 69 -3.22 0.57 -13.10
C TYR A 69 -1.79 0.08 -12.84
N LEU A 70 -1.32 0.22 -11.58
CA LEU A 70 -0.02 -0.29 -11.17
C LEU A 70 0.06 -1.81 -11.35
N GLY A 71 -0.92 -2.55 -10.84
CA GLY A 71 -0.94 -4.01 -10.91
C GLY A 71 -0.86 -4.54 -12.34
N ARG A 72 -1.68 -3.97 -13.25
CA ARG A 72 -1.63 -4.34 -14.67
C ARG A 72 -0.30 -3.99 -15.34
N ALA A 73 0.27 -2.82 -15.01
CA ALA A 73 1.56 -2.43 -15.56
C ALA A 73 2.71 -3.34 -15.08
N ILE A 74 2.74 -3.68 -13.79
CA ILE A 74 3.78 -4.58 -13.24
C ILE A 74 3.66 -5.97 -13.87
N ARG A 75 2.46 -6.53 -13.97
CA ARG A 75 2.24 -7.83 -14.61
C ARG A 75 2.78 -7.88 -16.04
N ASP A 76 2.65 -6.79 -16.80
CA ASP A 76 3.01 -6.76 -18.21
C ASP A 76 4.48 -6.38 -18.45
N PHE A 77 5.13 -5.64 -17.52
CA PHE A 77 6.44 -5.04 -17.75
C PHE A 77 7.54 -5.52 -16.81
N ALA A 78 7.22 -6.24 -15.73
CA ALA A 78 8.19 -6.70 -14.75
C ALA A 78 7.84 -8.09 -14.20
N LYS A 79 8.84 -8.75 -13.59
CA LYS A 79 8.54 -9.91 -12.72
C LYS A 79 8.20 -9.41 -11.34
N ARG A 80 7.22 -10.03 -10.68
CA ARG A 80 6.75 -9.63 -9.34
C ARG A 80 7.90 -9.56 -8.31
N ASP A 81 8.84 -10.51 -8.38
CA ASP A 81 9.97 -10.61 -7.45
C ASP A 81 11.06 -9.55 -7.69
N ASP A 82 11.06 -8.88 -8.83
CA ASP A 82 12.02 -7.82 -9.15
C ASP A 82 11.60 -6.45 -8.64
N VAL A 83 10.39 -6.33 -8.10
CA VAL A 83 9.81 -5.06 -7.64
C VAL A 83 9.31 -5.13 -6.19
N VAL A 84 9.34 -3.99 -5.52
CA VAL A 84 8.82 -3.79 -4.17
C VAL A 84 7.55 -2.94 -4.26
N ILE A 85 6.45 -3.48 -3.81
CA ILE A 85 5.12 -2.84 -3.85
C ILE A 85 4.68 -2.50 -2.43
N ALA A 86 4.44 -1.21 -2.20
CA ALA A 86 3.81 -0.70 -1.00
C ALA A 86 2.37 -0.29 -1.30
N THR A 87 1.44 -0.65 -0.43
CA THR A 87 0.08 -0.10 -0.43
C THR A 87 -0.38 0.21 1.00
N LYS A 88 -1.50 0.95 1.12
CA LYS A 88 -1.95 1.51 2.39
C LYS A 88 -3.45 1.36 2.54
N PHE A 89 -3.90 1.19 3.80
CA PHE A 89 -5.32 1.19 4.15
C PHE A 89 -5.67 2.38 5.06
N LEU A 90 -6.91 2.85 4.96
CA LEU A 90 -7.46 3.88 5.82
C LEU A 90 -8.04 3.28 7.12
N PRO A 91 -8.20 4.08 8.18
CA PRO A 91 -8.99 3.70 9.35
C PRO A 91 -10.39 3.24 9.01
N ARG A 92 -11.04 2.56 9.95
CA ARG A 92 -12.45 2.17 9.84
C ARG A 92 -13.33 3.39 9.59
N THR A 93 -14.33 3.21 8.74
CA THR A 93 -15.38 4.23 8.51
C THR A 93 -16.35 4.29 9.70
N ASP A 94 -17.08 5.39 9.83
CA ASP A 94 -18.11 5.53 10.87
C ASP A 94 -19.14 4.39 10.78
N ALA A 95 -19.56 4.01 9.60
CA ALA A 95 -20.47 2.89 9.38
C ALA A 95 -19.90 1.55 9.86
N GLU A 96 -18.60 1.31 9.74
CA GLU A 96 -17.95 0.11 10.27
C GLU A 96 -17.83 0.16 11.80
N LEU A 97 -17.60 1.33 12.37
CA LEU A 97 -17.57 1.54 13.82
C LEU A 97 -18.97 1.27 14.41
N GLU A 98 -20.01 1.83 13.83
CA GLU A 98 -21.41 1.62 14.23
C GLU A 98 -21.83 0.15 14.10
N ALA A 99 -21.37 -0.54 13.06
CA ALA A 99 -21.61 -1.96 12.84
C ALA A 99 -20.75 -2.89 13.72
N GLY A 100 -19.87 -2.34 14.56
CA GLY A 100 -19.01 -3.10 15.45
C GLY A 100 -17.98 -3.98 14.72
N VAL A 101 -17.55 -3.59 13.52
CA VAL A 101 -16.51 -4.32 12.78
C VAL A 101 -15.20 -4.27 13.57
N ALA A 102 -14.65 -5.43 13.92
CA ALA A 102 -13.37 -5.51 14.62
C ALA A 102 -12.22 -4.94 13.76
N GLY A 103 -11.24 -4.30 14.43
CA GLY A 103 -10.09 -3.70 13.76
C GLY A 103 -9.30 -4.70 12.92
N GLN A 104 -9.02 -5.89 13.45
CA GLN A 104 -8.38 -6.98 12.71
C GLN A 104 -9.12 -7.31 11.40
N ARG A 105 -10.44 -7.44 11.48
CA ARG A 105 -11.27 -7.79 10.32
C ARG A 105 -11.24 -6.70 9.26
N HIS A 106 -11.19 -5.43 9.69
CA HIS A 106 -11.05 -4.29 8.78
C HIS A 106 -9.69 -4.36 8.04
N VAL A 107 -8.58 -4.55 8.76
CA VAL A 107 -7.23 -4.65 8.19
C VAL A 107 -7.18 -5.77 7.13
N GLU A 108 -7.67 -6.96 7.47
CA GLU A 108 -7.70 -8.11 6.56
C GLU A 108 -8.52 -7.83 5.30
N ARG A 109 -9.73 -7.27 5.46
CA ARG A 109 -10.62 -6.98 4.34
C ARG A 109 -10.04 -5.90 3.41
N MET A 110 -9.40 -4.87 3.95
CA MET A 110 -8.75 -3.84 3.16
C MET A 110 -7.55 -4.39 2.40
N LEU A 111 -6.77 -5.29 3.01
CA LEU A 111 -5.69 -5.98 2.34
C LEU A 111 -6.20 -6.85 1.18
N ASP A 112 -7.21 -7.67 1.41
CA ASP A 112 -7.78 -8.52 0.36
C ASP A 112 -8.29 -7.68 -0.82
N LYS A 113 -8.89 -6.53 -0.55
CA LYS A 113 -9.31 -5.60 -1.58
C LYS A 113 -8.14 -4.99 -2.35
N SER A 114 -7.05 -4.59 -1.66
CA SER A 114 -5.84 -4.10 -2.30
C SER A 114 -5.18 -5.18 -3.17
N LEU A 115 -5.06 -6.40 -2.69
CA LEU A 115 -4.53 -7.53 -3.45
C LEU A 115 -5.37 -7.82 -4.70
N GLN A 116 -6.70 -7.76 -4.58
CA GLN A 116 -7.61 -7.88 -5.73
C GLN A 116 -7.39 -6.75 -6.75
N ASN A 117 -7.29 -5.50 -6.31
CA ASN A 117 -7.03 -4.35 -7.18
C ASN A 117 -5.70 -4.49 -7.91
N LEU A 118 -4.64 -4.86 -7.19
CA LEU A 118 -3.29 -5.06 -7.72
C LEU A 118 -3.19 -6.32 -8.62
N GLY A 119 -4.08 -7.30 -8.44
CA GLY A 119 -3.98 -8.61 -9.10
C GLY A 119 -2.73 -9.38 -8.63
N MET A 120 -2.43 -9.31 -7.33
CA MET A 120 -1.25 -9.91 -6.71
C MET A 120 -1.65 -10.74 -5.49
N ASP A 121 -0.82 -11.74 -5.14
CA ASP A 121 -1.04 -12.60 -3.98
C ASP A 121 -0.45 -12.01 -2.68
N TYR A 122 0.52 -11.10 -2.81
CA TYR A 122 1.16 -10.42 -1.68
C TYR A 122 1.64 -9.02 -2.04
N VAL A 123 1.84 -8.19 -1.00
CA VAL A 123 2.57 -6.91 -1.08
C VAL A 123 3.80 -6.95 -0.20
N ASP A 124 4.82 -6.16 -0.55
CA ASP A 124 6.06 -6.12 0.21
C ASP A 124 5.95 -5.25 1.45
N LEU A 125 5.18 -4.17 1.38
CA LEU A 125 4.97 -3.25 2.48
C LEU A 125 3.49 -2.86 2.57
N TYR A 126 2.87 -3.12 3.73
CA TYR A 126 1.49 -2.75 4.01
C TYR A 126 1.43 -1.71 5.12
N ILE A 127 0.82 -0.56 4.83
CA ILE A 127 0.97 0.65 5.63
C ILE A 127 -0.39 1.11 6.19
N CYS A 128 -0.47 1.36 7.49
CA CYS A 128 -1.53 2.21 8.03
C CYS A 128 -1.37 3.61 7.44
N HIS A 129 -2.31 4.07 6.63
CA HIS A 129 -2.20 5.34 5.90
C HIS A 129 -2.20 6.55 6.83
N MET A 130 -2.87 6.42 7.97
CA MET A 130 -2.89 7.39 9.06
C MET A 130 -3.21 6.69 10.37
N TRP A 131 -2.93 7.36 11.48
CA TRP A 131 -3.28 6.85 12.80
C TRP A 131 -4.81 6.74 12.95
N ASP A 132 -5.27 5.58 13.44
CA ASP A 132 -6.68 5.35 13.76
C ASP A 132 -6.91 5.64 15.25
N TYR A 133 -7.69 6.67 15.55
CA TYR A 133 -8.02 7.08 16.92
C TYR A 133 -9.20 6.31 17.51
N ASN A 134 -9.93 5.56 16.67
CA ASN A 134 -11.18 4.90 17.05
C ASN A 134 -11.05 3.38 17.17
N THR A 135 -9.90 2.82 16.76
CA THR A 135 -9.63 1.39 16.84
C THR A 135 -8.56 1.13 17.91
N PRO A 136 -8.75 0.17 18.82
CA PRO A 136 -7.69 -0.25 19.72
C PRO A 136 -6.43 -0.63 18.93
N LEU A 137 -5.29 -0.08 19.33
CA LEU A 137 -4.03 -0.31 18.64
C LEU A 137 -3.68 -1.81 18.53
N TYR A 138 -3.99 -2.56 19.58
CA TYR A 138 -3.80 -4.02 19.62
C TYR A 138 -4.53 -4.73 18.46
N ASP A 139 -5.77 -4.33 18.16
CA ASP A 139 -6.56 -4.94 17.09
C ASP A 139 -5.93 -4.69 15.71
N ILE A 140 -5.41 -3.47 15.50
CA ILE A 140 -4.71 -3.12 14.26
C ILE A 140 -3.45 -3.95 14.12
N MET A 141 -2.62 -4.00 15.19
CA MET A 141 -1.36 -4.74 15.17
C MET A 141 -1.58 -6.24 15.00
N GLU A 142 -2.62 -6.80 15.61
CA GLU A 142 -2.98 -8.21 15.42
C GLU A 142 -3.42 -8.48 13.97
N GLY A 143 -4.24 -7.62 13.37
CA GLY A 143 -4.62 -7.74 11.96
C GLY A 143 -3.41 -7.69 11.01
N LEU A 144 -2.48 -6.78 11.26
CA LEU A 144 -1.23 -6.67 10.51
C LEU A 144 -0.35 -7.91 10.69
N ASN A 145 -0.21 -8.41 11.91
CA ASN A 145 0.55 -9.62 12.21
C ASN A 145 -0.04 -10.86 11.53
N ASN A 146 -1.37 -10.97 11.51
CA ASN A 146 -2.08 -12.04 10.81
C ASN A 146 -1.82 -11.98 9.30
N ALA A 147 -1.80 -10.78 8.71
CA ALA A 147 -1.48 -10.59 7.30
C ALA A 147 -0.04 -11.05 6.97
N VAL A 148 0.93 -10.76 7.84
CA VAL A 148 2.32 -11.25 7.70
C VAL A 148 2.38 -12.77 7.85
N ARG A 149 1.74 -13.35 8.86
CA ARG A 149 1.71 -14.81 9.08
C ARG A 149 1.04 -15.56 7.93
N ALA A 150 0.03 -14.96 7.31
CA ALA A 150 -0.62 -15.51 6.12
C ALA A 150 0.22 -15.41 4.83
N GLY A 151 1.39 -14.75 4.88
CA GLY A 151 2.26 -14.54 3.73
C GLY A 151 1.74 -13.51 2.72
N LYS A 152 0.68 -12.76 3.06
CA LYS A 152 0.10 -11.72 2.21
C LYS A 152 0.87 -10.40 2.29
N VAL A 153 1.68 -10.20 3.33
CA VAL A 153 2.48 -8.99 3.60
C VAL A 153 3.87 -9.42 4.07
N ARG A 154 4.92 -8.78 3.57
CA ARG A 154 6.29 -9.04 4.04
C ARG A 154 6.67 -8.13 5.20
N TYR A 155 6.35 -6.84 5.11
CA TYR A 155 6.66 -5.83 6.11
C TYR A 155 5.48 -4.90 6.32
N ILE A 156 5.37 -4.36 7.53
CA ILE A 156 4.33 -3.41 7.92
C ILE A 156 4.91 -2.03 8.15
N GLY A 157 4.07 -1.01 8.06
CA GLY A 157 4.46 0.37 8.29
C GLY A 157 3.30 1.24 8.73
N ILE A 158 3.64 2.48 9.09
CA ILE A 158 2.66 3.51 9.44
C ILE A 158 3.07 4.84 8.83
N SER A 159 2.08 5.61 8.42
CA SER A 159 2.19 6.98 7.90
C SER A 159 1.30 7.90 8.73
N ASN A 160 1.56 9.20 8.68
CA ASN A 160 0.74 10.22 9.34
C ASN A 160 0.49 9.93 10.83
N CYS A 161 1.56 9.69 11.58
CA CYS A 161 1.52 9.50 13.02
C CYS A 161 2.60 10.33 13.73
N PHE A 162 2.39 10.57 15.01
CA PHE A 162 3.39 11.19 15.86
C PHE A 162 4.44 10.15 16.34
N ALA A 163 5.62 10.61 16.70
CA ALA A 163 6.71 9.73 17.16
C ALA A 163 6.31 8.84 18.34
N TYR A 164 5.54 9.36 19.30
CA TYR A 164 5.05 8.55 20.43
C TYR A 164 4.09 7.45 20.02
N GLN A 165 3.26 7.69 18.99
CA GLN A 165 2.34 6.69 18.43
C GLN A 165 3.11 5.56 17.75
N LEU A 166 4.13 5.90 16.97
CA LEU A 166 5.02 4.90 16.39
C LEU A 166 5.72 4.06 17.48
N ALA A 167 6.22 4.72 18.54
CA ALA A 167 6.85 4.02 19.65
C ALA A 167 5.89 3.06 20.37
N GLN A 168 4.62 3.47 20.58
CA GLN A 168 3.58 2.60 21.13
C GLN A 168 3.30 1.39 20.25
N ALA A 169 3.15 1.60 18.92
CA ALA A 169 2.89 0.51 17.99
C ALA A 169 4.07 -0.49 17.94
N ASN A 170 5.30 0.00 18.05
CA ASN A 170 6.51 -0.83 18.00
C ASN A 170 6.78 -1.59 19.32
N ALA A 171 6.06 -1.27 20.39
CA ALA A 171 6.18 -1.93 21.69
C ALA A 171 5.21 -3.12 21.86
N LEU A 172 4.27 -3.31 20.93
CA LEU A 172 3.32 -4.41 20.87
C LEU A 172 3.82 -5.57 20.00
#